data_d267972a357b1ec4720396f1acecbf73
#
_entry.id   d267972a357b1ec4720396f1acecbf73
#
_cell.length_a   1.000
_cell.length_b   1.000
_cell.length_c   1.000
_cell.angle_alpha   90.00
_cell.angle_beta   90.00
_cell.angle_gamma   90.00
#
_symmetry.space_group_name_H-M   'P 1'
#
loop_
_entity.id
_entity.type
_entity.pdbx_description
1 polymer ?
#
loop_
_entity_poly.entity_id
_entity_poly.type
_entity_poly.pdbx_seq_one_letter_code
_entity_poly.pdbx_strand_id
1 'polypeptide(L)'
;MQMLNFTNNCYLKEENKIHMTKNAIFWIREDFRIEYNPALSFASQNHDNVIGLFIYNKADFDKKREAQKWWLYKSLEEFKSELSKYKINLQILEGDELHILSKIKKKDNISVYWNKIYEPDVIAKGKQIRDAFLKNEIEFKYFKGNILNEYQEVTKNDGTPFKVFSPFWRNAEEKYLSLPPSKNYIVKKKIKSISFFKNSIEPKNILPKKNWYKKFEKYWKVSENESKKVLNNLIEKRIKDYGTA
;
A
#
# COMPACT_ATOMS: atom_id res chain seq x y z
N MET A 1 15.29 -29.15 -13.45
CA MET A 1 15.11 -27.72 -13.17
C MET A 1 13.61 -27.49 -13.05
N GLN A 2 13.06 -27.71 -11.82
CA GLN A 2 11.63 -27.64 -11.55
C GLN A 2 11.22 -26.16 -11.52
N MET A 3 10.46 -25.73 -12.51
CA MET A 3 9.74 -24.46 -12.45
C MET A 3 8.70 -24.57 -11.34
N LEU A 4 8.90 -23.77 -10.30
CA LEU A 4 7.91 -23.57 -9.25
C LEU A 4 6.69 -22.90 -9.87
N ASN A 5 5.66 -23.68 -10.03
CA ASN A 5 4.32 -23.20 -10.37
C ASN A 5 3.82 -22.27 -9.25
N PHE A 6 4.02 -20.98 -9.40
CA PHE A 6 3.37 -19.94 -8.61
C PHE A 6 1.94 -19.70 -9.14
N THR A 7 1.17 -20.78 -9.27
CA THR A 7 -0.25 -20.68 -9.58
C THR A 7 -1.02 -20.25 -8.35
N ASN A 8 -1.69 -19.13 -8.46
CA ASN A 8 -3.00 -18.70 -7.92
C ASN A 8 -3.60 -19.35 -6.65
N ASN A 9 -2.87 -20.11 -5.85
CA ASN A 9 -3.43 -20.88 -4.74
C ASN A 9 -3.52 -20.14 -3.40
N CYS A 10 -3.39 -18.81 -3.38
CA CYS A 10 -3.68 -18.00 -2.19
C CYS A 10 -5.09 -17.36 -2.23
N TYR A 11 -5.88 -17.66 -3.29
CA TYR A 11 -7.22 -17.09 -3.45
C TYR A 11 -8.35 -18.02 -3.04
N LEU A 12 -8.10 -19.31 -2.91
CA LEU A 12 -9.16 -20.29 -2.66
C LEU A 12 -8.64 -21.39 -1.70
N LYS A 13 -8.55 -21.09 -0.44
CA LYS A 13 -9.04 -22.05 0.53
C LYS A 13 -10.46 -21.64 0.83
N GLU A 14 -11.37 -22.50 0.39
CA GLU A 14 -12.79 -22.64 0.66
C GLU A 14 -13.39 -21.61 1.62
N GLU A 15 -14.65 -21.24 1.38
CA GLU A 15 -15.58 -20.52 2.24
C GLU A 15 -15.74 -21.18 3.64
N ASN A 16 -14.62 -21.47 4.27
CA ASN A 16 -14.61 -21.67 5.71
C ASN A 16 -14.84 -20.30 6.31
N LYS A 17 -15.91 -20.13 7.06
CA LYS A 17 -16.20 -18.99 7.94
C LYS A 17 -14.88 -18.49 8.50
N ILE A 18 -14.31 -17.46 7.86
CA ILE A 18 -13.11 -16.79 8.33
C ILE A 18 -13.52 -16.28 9.70
N HIS A 19 -12.90 -16.80 10.73
CA HIS A 19 -13.10 -16.32 12.10
C HIS A 19 -12.40 -14.97 12.17
N MET A 20 -13.11 -13.94 11.65
CA MET A 20 -12.58 -12.60 11.51
C MET A 20 -12.08 -12.10 12.86
N THR A 21 -10.81 -11.80 12.96
CA THR A 21 -10.25 -11.16 14.14
C THR A 21 -10.94 -9.83 14.39
N LYS A 22 -11.01 -9.40 15.64
CA LYS A 22 -11.63 -8.10 15.97
C LYS A 22 -10.80 -6.93 15.46
N ASN A 23 -9.51 -7.10 15.34
CA ASN A 23 -8.52 -6.06 15.04
C ASN A 23 -7.82 -6.34 13.72
N ALA A 24 -7.53 -5.28 12.97
CA ALA A 24 -6.73 -5.34 11.77
C ALA A 24 -5.61 -4.30 11.77
N ILE A 25 -4.48 -4.68 11.19
CA ILE A 25 -3.41 -3.76 10.82
C ILE A 25 -3.48 -3.56 9.31
N PHE A 26 -3.66 -2.33 8.87
CA PHE A 26 -3.35 -1.90 7.52
C PHE A 26 -1.88 -1.48 7.48
N TRP A 27 -1.01 -2.36 6.95
CA TRP A 27 0.41 -2.08 6.83
C TRP A 27 0.67 -1.25 5.59
N ILE A 28 0.94 0.04 5.84
CA ILE A 28 1.18 1.07 4.82
C ILE A 28 2.63 0.97 4.37
N ARG A 29 2.85 1.02 3.07
CA ARG A 29 4.19 0.99 2.47
C ARG A 29 4.47 2.26 1.66
N GLU A 30 3.83 2.41 0.48
CA GLU A 30 3.97 3.59 -0.39
C GLU A 30 2.62 4.19 -0.79
N ASP A 31 1.54 3.66 -0.27
CA ASP A 31 0.17 3.89 -0.68
C ASP A 31 -0.57 4.83 0.29
N PHE A 32 -0.09 6.07 0.39
CA PHE A 32 -0.67 7.12 1.25
C PHE A 32 -1.96 7.69 0.64
N ARG A 33 -2.97 6.83 0.43
CA ARG A 33 -4.28 7.22 -0.11
C ARG A 33 -5.41 6.47 0.57
N ILE A 34 -6.56 7.11 0.65
CA ILE A 34 -7.79 6.53 1.18
C ILE A 34 -8.59 5.83 0.09
N GLU A 35 -8.74 6.49 -1.07
CA GLU A 35 -9.48 5.93 -2.19
C GLU A 35 -8.64 4.94 -3.01
N TYR A 36 -9.31 4.01 -3.67
CA TYR A 36 -8.66 2.97 -4.47
C TYR A 36 -7.56 2.21 -3.70
N ASN A 37 -7.79 2.02 -2.39
CA ASN A 37 -6.88 1.30 -1.51
C ASN A 37 -7.52 -0.01 -1.05
N PRO A 38 -7.31 -1.11 -1.77
CA PRO A 38 -8.00 -2.37 -1.51
C PRO A 38 -7.66 -2.97 -0.13
N ALA A 39 -6.42 -2.86 0.34
CA ALA A 39 -6.03 -3.36 1.66
C ALA A 39 -6.74 -2.60 2.79
N LEU A 40 -6.74 -1.27 2.73
CA LEU A 40 -7.42 -0.42 3.70
C LEU A 40 -8.94 -0.63 3.66
N SER A 41 -9.51 -0.72 2.46
CA SER A 41 -10.93 -0.97 2.27
C SER A 41 -11.33 -2.31 2.89
N PHE A 42 -10.61 -3.38 2.58
CA PHE A 42 -10.87 -4.71 3.12
C PHE A 42 -10.76 -4.73 4.65
N ALA A 43 -9.69 -4.19 5.22
CA ALA A 43 -9.50 -4.10 6.66
C ALA A 43 -10.67 -3.36 7.33
N SER A 44 -11.06 -2.20 6.79
CA SER A 44 -12.10 -1.35 7.38
C SER A 44 -13.52 -1.90 7.24
N GLN A 45 -13.78 -2.72 6.24
CA GLN A 45 -15.10 -3.32 6.03
C GLN A 45 -15.31 -4.59 6.86
N ASN A 46 -14.24 -5.29 7.19
CA ASN A 46 -14.31 -6.61 7.81
C ASN A 46 -13.94 -6.65 9.30
N HIS A 47 -13.43 -5.56 9.85
CA HIS A 47 -12.98 -5.52 11.25
C HIS A 47 -13.56 -4.33 12.01
N ASP A 48 -13.71 -4.49 13.33
CA ASP A 48 -14.23 -3.43 14.21
C ASP A 48 -13.18 -2.35 14.50
N ASN A 49 -11.91 -2.75 14.55
CA ASN A 49 -10.80 -1.87 14.85
C ASN A 49 -9.73 -1.99 13.76
N VAL A 50 -9.28 -0.87 13.24
CA VAL A 50 -8.21 -0.81 12.24
C VAL A 50 -7.12 0.15 12.71
N ILE A 51 -5.88 -0.29 12.57
CA ILE A 51 -4.67 0.51 12.83
C ILE A 51 -3.95 0.68 11.51
N GLY A 52 -3.61 1.90 11.15
CA GLY A 52 -2.61 2.16 10.11
C GLY A 52 -1.21 1.97 10.71
N LEU A 53 -0.39 1.15 10.11
CA LEU A 53 0.98 0.92 10.55
C LEU A 53 1.95 1.30 9.43
N PHE A 54 2.83 2.25 9.70
CA PHE A 54 3.97 2.57 8.85
C PHE A 54 5.26 2.21 9.57
N ILE A 55 6.13 1.45 8.90
CA ILE A 55 7.44 1.06 9.46
C ILE A 55 8.51 1.63 8.54
N TYR A 56 9.53 2.28 9.10
CA TYR A 56 10.69 2.71 8.34
C TYR A 56 11.98 2.21 8.99
N ASN A 57 12.87 1.70 8.14
CA ASN A 57 14.21 1.36 8.56
C ASN A 57 15.07 2.63 8.58
N LYS A 58 15.67 2.95 9.74
CA LYS A 58 16.48 4.16 9.89
C LYS A 58 17.67 4.19 8.92
N ALA A 59 18.35 3.07 8.73
CA ALA A 59 19.51 3.01 7.84
C ALA A 59 19.13 3.33 6.37
N ASP A 60 17.99 2.84 5.91
CA ASP A 60 17.48 3.14 4.56
C ASP A 60 16.91 4.55 4.48
N PHE A 61 16.28 5.01 5.55
CA PHE A 61 15.79 6.39 5.65
C PHE A 61 16.93 7.41 5.62
N ASP A 62 18.05 7.13 6.31
CA ASP A 62 19.19 8.04 6.36
C ASP A 62 19.88 8.18 4.99
N LYS A 63 19.79 7.17 4.12
CA LYS A 63 20.25 7.24 2.72
C LYS A 63 19.37 8.14 1.84
N LYS A 64 18.11 8.38 2.22
CA LYS A 64 17.20 9.24 1.45
C LYS A 64 17.71 10.68 1.46
N ARG A 65 17.51 11.35 0.31
CA ARG A 65 17.78 12.77 0.19
C ARG A 65 16.77 13.59 0.98
N GLU A 66 17.18 14.77 1.42
CA GLU A 66 16.36 15.64 2.27
C GLU A 66 14.97 15.95 1.66
N ALA A 67 14.88 16.12 0.32
CA ALA A 67 13.59 16.32 -0.36
C ALA A 67 12.65 15.13 -0.20
N GLN A 68 13.19 13.90 -0.30
CA GLN A 68 12.41 12.68 -0.11
C GLN A 68 11.95 12.54 1.34
N LYS A 69 12.78 12.92 2.32
CA LYS A 69 12.42 12.92 3.74
C LYS A 69 11.29 13.90 4.03
N TRP A 70 11.39 15.12 3.48
CA TRP A 70 10.33 16.14 3.60
C TRP A 70 9.02 15.66 2.96
N TRP A 71 9.09 15.07 1.77
CA TRP A 71 7.90 14.54 1.09
C TRP A 71 7.24 13.43 1.90
N LEU A 72 8.02 12.48 2.42
CA LEU A 72 7.52 11.41 3.27
C LEU A 72 6.88 11.95 4.55
N TYR A 73 7.53 12.92 5.21
CA TYR A 73 6.96 13.59 6.38
C TYR A 73 5.57 14.18 6.06
N LYS A 74 5.47 14.98 4.99
CA LYS A 74 4.21 15.60 4.58
C LYS A 74 3.16 14.56 4.20
N SER A 75 3.53 13.50 3.50
CA SER A 75 2.63 12.39 3.16
C SER A 75 2.07 11.71 4.40
N LEU A 76 2.91 11.46 5.40
CA LEU A 76 2.48 10.84 6.66
C LEU A 76 1.61 11.79 7.51
N GLU A 77 1.94 13.07 7.55
CA GLU A 77 1.16 14.08 8.27
C GLU A 77 -0.27 14.18 7.70
N GLU A 78 -0.38 14.35 6.39
CA GLU A 78 -1.66 14.42 5.69
C GLU A 78 -2.43 13.10 5.78
N PHE A 79 -1.78 11.97 5.58
CA PHE A 79 -2.42 10.68 5.65
C PHE A 79 -2.90 10.33 7.07
N LYS A 80 -2.16 10.74 8.12
CA LYS A 80 -2.60 10.65 9.51
C LYS A 80 -3.89 11.44 9.73
N SER A 81 -3.95 12.66 9.18
CA SER A 81 -5.14 13.51 9.24
C SER A 81 -6.33 12.86 8.53
N GLU A 82 -6.13 12.33 7.32
CA GLU A 82 -7.19 11.66 6.55
C GLU A 82 -7.70 10.38 7.25
N LEU A 83 -6.80 9.52 7.73
CA LEU A 83 -7.16 8.31 8.48
C LEU A 83 -7.95 8.63 9.76
N SER A 84 -7.63 9.73 10.44
CA SER A 84 -8.31 10.14 11.67
C SER A 84 -9.81 10.42 11.46
N LYS A 85 -10.22 10.89 10.27
CA LYS A 85 -11.63 11.10 9.89
C LYS A 85 -12.44 9.80 9.93
N TYR A 86 -11.77 8.66 9.79
CA TYR A 86 -12.33 7.32 9.86
C TYR A 86 -12.04 6.62 11.18
N LYS A 87 -11.50 7.35 12.18
CA LYS A 87 -11.08 6.82 13.47
C LYS A 87 -9.99 5.74 13.39
N ILE A 88 -9.19 5.75 12.33
CA ILE A 88 -8.03 4.88 12.17
C ILE A 88 -6.82 5.62 12.70
N ASN A 89 -6.17 5.04 13.71
CA ASN A 89 -4.94 5.59 14.28
C ASN A 89 -3.74 5.18 13.43
N LEU A 90 -2.95 6.15 12.98
CA LEU A 90 -1.68 5.88 12.31
C LEU A 90 -0.58 5.73 13.36
N GLN A 91 0.04 4.56 13.39
CA GLN A 91 1.23 4.27 14.20
C GLN A 91 2.46 4.18 13.30
N ILE A 92 3.51 4.89 13.66
CA ILE A 92 4.78 4.96 12.93
C ILE A 92 5.85 4.32 13.80
N LEU A 93 6.53 3.31 13.29
CA LEU A 93 7.59 2.61 13.99
C LEU A 93 8.91 2.71 13.25
N GLU A 94 9.98 2.88 14.02
CA GLU A 94 11.35 2.74 13.53
C GLU A 94 11.83 1.31 13.73
N GLY A 95 12.37 0.69 12.70
CA GLY A 95 12.98 -0.63 12.80
C GLY A 95 12.90 -1.46 11.53
N ASP A 96 13.27 -2.72 11.64
CA ASP A 96 13.14 -3.70 10.57
C ASP A 96 11.71 -4.26 10.52
N GLU A 97 11.11 -4.28 9.34
CA GLU A 97 9.73 -4.74 9.12
C GLU A 97 9.52 -6.19 9.55
N LEU A 98 10.45 -7.08 9.16
CA LEU A 98 10.37 -8.50 9.53
C LEU A 98 10.43 -8.68 11.05
N HIS A 99 11.35 -7.97 11.71
CA HIS A 99 11.50 -8.03 13.16
C HIS A 99 10.26 -7.52 13.91
N ILE A 100 9.66 -6.42 13.44
CA ILE A 100 8.47 -5.84 14.08
C ILE A 100 7.25 -6.75 13.84
N LEU A 101 7.01 -7.13 12.59
CA LEU A 101 5.82 -7.88 12.21
C LEU A 101 5.84 -9.34 12.72
N SER A 102 7.02 -9.97 12.80
CA SER A 102 7.15 -11.32 13.35
C SER A 102 6.87 -11.44 14.86
N LYS A 103 6.80 -10.31 15.56
CA LYS A 103 6.41 -10.28 16.98
C LYS A 103 4.90 -10.42 17.20
N ILE A 104 4.10 -10.19 16.17
CA ILE A 104 2.64 -10.40 16.24
C ILE A 104 2.38 -11.89 16.40
N LYS A 105 1.52 -12.26 17.34
CA LYS A 105 1.18 -13.64 17.67
C LYS A 105 -0.32 -13.88 17.56
N LYS A 106 -0.74 -15.12 17.38
CA LYS A 106 -2.16 -15.52 17.35
C LYS A 106 -2.98 -14.96 18.51
N LYS A 107 -2.42 -14.96 19.73
CA LYS A 107 -3.08 -14.40 20.93
C LYS A 107 -3.43 -12.91 20.83
N ASP A 108 -2.78 -12.16 19.94
CA ASP A 108 -3.03 -10.73 19.77
C ASP A 108 -4.35 -10.48 19.03
N ASN A 109 -4.91 -11.51 18.41
CA ASN A 109 -6.19 -11.48 17.69
C ASN A 109 -6.22 -10.34 16.65
N ILE A 110 -5.20 -10.32 15.80
CA ILE A 110 -4.96 -9.30 14.78
C ILE A 110 -4.73 -9.97 13.43
N SER A 111 -5.36 -9.43 12.39
CA SER A 111 -5.05 -9.74 10.98
C SER A 111 -4.26 -8.62 10.34
N VAL A 112 -3.43 -8.91 9.34
CA VAL A 112 -2.55 -7.93 8.69
C VAL A 112 -2.82 -7.86 7.19
N TYR A 113 -3.06 -6.65 6.69
CA TYR A 113 -3.40 -6.39 5.30
C TYR A 113 -2.49 -5.34 4.68
N TRP A 114 -2.06 -5.56 3.42
CA TRP A 114 -1.23 -4.58 2.70
C TRP A 114 -1.44 -4.66 1.18
N ASN A 115 -1.01 -3.63 0.48
CA ASN A 115 -0.92 -3.64 -0.97
C ASN A 115 0.51 -4.02 -1.40
N LYS A 116 0.61 -4.79 -2.49
CA LYS A 116 1.90 -5.26 -3.02
C LYS A 116 2.79 -4.10 -3.46
N ILE A 117 4.08 -4.29 -3.30
CA ILE A 117 5.16 -3.54 -3.96
C ILE A 117 5.93 -4.55 -4.81
N TYR A 118 6.41 -4.11 -5.96
CA TYR A 118 6.93 -5.00 -7.01
C TYR A 118 8.45 -4.95 -7.16
N GLU A 119 9.14 -4.23 -6.31
CA GLU A 119 10.60 -4.21 -6.26
C GLU A 119 11.14 -5.57 -5.78
N PRO A 120 12.17 -6.14 -6.44
CA PRO A 120 12.66 -7.48 -6.14
C PRO A 120 13.03 -7.73 -4.67
N ASP A 121 13.74 -6.80 -4.05
CA ASP A 121 14.18 -6.90 -2.65
C ASP A 121 12.96 -6.87 -1.69
N VAL A 122 11.98 -6.07 -2.04
CA VAL A 122 10.73 -5.94 -1.27
C VAL A 122 9.87 -7.20 -1.40
N ILE A 123 9.85 -7.83 -2.56
CA ILE A 123 9.18 -9.12 -2.79
C ILE A 123 9.84 -10.21 -1.94
N ALA A 124 11.18 -10.28 -1.93
CA ALA A 124 11.92 -11.25 -1.14
C ALA A 124 11.64 -11.10 0.35
N LYS A 125 11.71 -9.87 0.88
CA LYS A 125 11.38 -9.55 2.27
C LYS A 125 9.91 -9.86 2.59
N GLY A 126 9.00 -9.55 1.68
CA GLY A 126 7.58 -9.87 1.81
C GLY A 126 7.33 -11.37 1.94
N LYS A 127 8.12 -12.23 1.26
CA LYS A 127 8.06 -13.68 1.43
C LYS A 127 8.43 -14.09 2.86
N GLN A 128 9.53 -13.58 3.40
CA GLN A 128 9.95 -13.87 4.78
C GLN A 128 8.90 -13.46 5.81
N ILE A 129 8.25 -12.32 5.61
CA ILE A 129 7.17 -11.84 6.50
C ILE A 129 5.96 -12.78 6.43
N ARG A 130 5.55 -13.22 5.23
CA ARG A 130 4.45 -14.20 5.09
C ARG A 130 4.78 -15.53 5.78
N ASP A 131 6.00 -16.03 5.62
CA ASP A 131 6.45 -17.26 6.28
C ASP A 131 6.40 -17.11 7.82
N ALA A 132 6.80 -15.94 8.34
CA ALA A 132 6.69 -15.63 9.77
C ALA A 132 5.22 -15.56 10.25
N PHE A 133 4.31 -15.00 9.45
CA PHE A 133 2.88 -14.97 9.76
C PHE A 133 2.28 -16.37 9.76
N LEU A 134 2.59 -17.21 8.79
CA LEU A 134 2.14 -18.60 8.76
C LEU A 134 2.62 -19.37 9.99
N LYS A 135 3.90 -19.20 10.37
CA LYS A 135 4.47 -19.83 11.58
C LYS A 135 3.79 -19.36 12.86
N ASN A 136 3.37 -18.11 12.93
CA ASN A 136 2.72 -17.52 14.10
C ASN A 136 1.18 -17.65 14.06
N GLU A 137 0.62 -18.29 13.05
CA GLU A 137 -0.82 -18.45 12.79
C GLU A 137 -1.54 -17.08 12.73
N ILE A 138 -0.92 -16.09 12.08
CA ILE A 138 -1.49 -14.77 11.84
C ILE A 138 -2.26 -14.80 10.52
N GLU A 139 -3.50 -14.36 10.55
CA GLU A 139 -4.28 -14.13 9.35
C GLU A 139 -3.75 -12.92 8.59
N PHE A 140 -3.54 -13.06 7.30
CA PHE A 140 -3.10 -11.96 6.45
C PHE A 140 -3.65 -12.08 5.02
N LYS A 141 -3.76 -10.93 4.38
CA LYS A 141 -4.06 -10.86 2.95
C LYS A 141 -3.36 -9.67 2.32
N TYR A 142 -2.90 -9.85 1.09
CA TYR A 142 -2.31 -8.76 0.32
C TYR A 142 -3.04 -8.59 -1.00
N PHE A 143 -3.04 -7.37 -1.49
CA PHE A 143 -3.84 -6.96 -2.62
C PHE A 143 -2.93 -6.43 -3.74
N LYS A 144 -3.48 -6.33 -4.94
CA LYS A 144 -2.83 -5.67 -6.07
C LYS A 144 -2.45 -4.24 -5.65
N GLY A 145 -1.22 -3.87 -5.93
CA GLY A 145 -0.68 -2.55 -5.57
C GLY A 145 -0.97 -1.48 -6.62
N ASN A 146 0.07 -0.75 -6.98
CA ASN A 146 0.02 0.43 -7.85
C ASN A 146 0.28 0.14 -9.34
N ILE A 147 0.10 -1.10 -9.79
CA ILE A 147 0.22 -1.50 -11.19
C ILE A 147 -1.14 -1.82 -11.81
N LEU A 148 -1.28 -1.59 -13.11
CA LEU A 148 -2.51 -1.89 -13.84
C LEU A 148 -2.72 -3.39 -13.97
N ASN A 149 -1.69 -4.14 -14.35
CA ASN A 149 -1.73 -5.58 -14.53
C ASN A 149 -0.60 -6.24 -13.76
N GLU A 150 -0.90 -7.35 -13.09
CA GLU A 150 0.14 -8.26 -12.58
C GLU A 150 0.87 -8.89 -13.78
N TYR A 151 2.13 -9.23 -13.62
CA TYR A 151 2.93 -9.78 -14.73
C TYR A 151 2.37 -11.10 -15.28
N GLN A 152 1.62 -11.85 -14.47
CA GLN A 152 0.96 -13.09 -14.90
C GLN A 152 -0.34 -12.84 -15.67
N GLU A 153 -0.92 -11.64 -15.58
CA GLU A 153 -2.18 -11.30 -16.25
C GLU A 153 -1.99 -11.06 -17.76
N VAL A 154 -0.77 -10.68 -18.18
CA VAL A 154 -0.43 -10.38 -19.58
C VAL A 154 0.77 -11.22 -20.00
N THR A 155 0.52 -12.43 -20.46
CA THR A 155 1.53 -13.39 -20.91
C THR A 155 1.22 -13.88 -22.32
N LYS A 156 2.19 -14.51 -22.98
CA LYS A 156 1.97 -15.29 -24.19
C LYS A 156 1.13 -16.53 -23.88
N ASN A 157 0.69 -17.23 -24.93
CA ASN A 157 -0.09 -18.46 -24.80
C ASN A 157 0.64 -19.58 -24.07
N ASP A 158 1.98 -19.57 -24.08
CA ASP A 158 2.84 -20.51 -23.34
C ASP A 158 3.08 -20.10 -21.88
N GLY A 159 2.46 -19.02 -21.41
CA GLY A 159 2.63 -18.47 -20.05
C GLY A 159 3.92 -17.66 -19.85
N THR A 160 4.76 -17.50 -20.88
CA THR A 160 5.98 -16.69 -20.76
C THR A 160 5.71 -15.20 -20.99
N PRO A 161 6.53 -14.31 -20.40
CA PRO A 161 6.38 -12.87 -20.60
C PRO A 161 6.72 -12.43 -22.04
N PHE A 162 6.11 -11.38 -22.49
CA PHE A 162 6.48 -10.72 -23.73
C PHE A 162 7.85 -10.03 -23.57
N LYS A 163 8.70 -10.15 -24.60
CA LYS A 163 10.01 -9.47 -24.64
C LYS A 163 10.00 -8.18 -25.47
N VAL A 164 8.93 -7.94 -26.22
CA VAL A 164 8.79 -6.81 -27.15
C VAL A 164 7.48 -6.07 -26.81
N PHE A 165 7.54 -4.74 -26.84
CA PHE A 165 6.41 -3.89 -26.43
C PHE A 165 5.14 -4.07 -27.29
N SER A 166 5.24 -4.04 -28.61
CA SER A 166 4.04 -4.04 -29.47
C SER A 166 3.15 -5.27 -29.32
N PRO A 167 3.66 -6.52 -29.26
CA PRO A 167 2.83 -7.67 -28.94
C PRO A 167 2.29 -7.67 -27.50
N PHE A 168 3.09 -7.18 -26.55
CA PHE A 168 2.63 -6.99 -25.17
C PHE A 168 1.46 -6.04 -25.12
N TRP A 169 1.60 -4.85 -25.74
CA TRP A 169 0.58 -3.82 -25.68
C TRP A 169 -0.74 -4.26 -26.31
N ARG A 170 -0.71 -4.88 -27.49
CA ARG A 170 -1.92 -5.42 -28.13
C ARG A 170 -2.69 -6.37 -27.20
N ASN A 171 -1.98 -7.24 -26.49
CA ASN A 171 -2.60 -8.18 -25.56
C ASN A 171 -3.07 -7.48 -24.27
N ALA A 172 -2.30 -6.52 -23.77
CA ALA A 172 -2.64 -5.76 -22.56
C ALA A 172 -3.82 -4.81 -22.82
N GLU A 173 -3.86 -4.14 -23.99
CA GLU A 173 -4.89 -3.19 -24.36
C GLU A 173 -6.26 -3.87 -24.45
N GLU A 174 -6.34 -5.02 -25.12
CA GLU A 174 -7.58 -5.81 -25.22
C GLU A 174 -8.11 -6.17 -23.84
N LYS A 175 -7.24 -6.71 -22.96
CA LYS A 175 -7.59 -7.05 -21.58
C LYS A 175 -7.98 -5.81 -20.78
N TYR A 176 -7.25 -4.71 -20.94
CA TYR A 176 -7.51 -3.47 -20.21
C TYR A 176 -8.85 -2.86 -20.59
N LEU A 177 -9.18 -2.79 -21.88
CA LEU A 177 -10.45 -2.26 -22.38
C LEU A 177 -11.64 -3.16 -22.00
N SER A 178 -11.42 -4.46 -21.81
CA SER A 178 -12.45 -5.40 -21.38
C SER A 178 -12.68 -5.42 -19.86
N LEU A 179 -11.79 -4.80 -19.08
CA LEU A 179 -11.94 -4.77 -17.63
C LEU A 179 -13.11 -3.85 -17.22
N PRO A 180 -13.91 -4.25 -16.24
CA PRO A 180 -14.91 -3.36 -15.68
C PRO A 180 -14.21 -2.14 -15.04
N PRO A 181 -14.89 -0.99 -14.96
CA PRO A 181 -14.36 0.18 -14.27
C PRO A 181 -13.84 -0.21 -12.88
N SER A 182 -12.69 0.32 -12.49
CA SER A 182 -12.12 0.03 -11.19
C SER A 182 -13.14 0.34 -10.08
N LYS A 183 -13.33 -0.62 -9.17
CA LYS A 183 -14.22 -0.44 -8.03
C LYS A 183 -13.70 0.68 -7.14
N ASN A 184 -14.58 1.57 -6.76
CA ASN A 184 -14.28 2.58 -5.77
C ASN A 184 -14.26 1.90 -4.39
N TYR A 185 -13.09 1.86 -3.73
CA TYR A 185 -12.96 1.27 -2.40
C TYR A 185 -13.27 2.36 -1.35
N ILE A 186 -14.28 2.11 -0.54
CA ILE A 186 -14.72 3.05 0.49
C ILE A 186 -14.37 2.48 1.86
N VAL A 187 -13.70 3.29 2.66
CA VAL A 187 -13.39 2.96 4.05
C VAL A 187 -14.66 3.08 4.91
N LYS A 188 -14.93 2.07 5.72
CA LYS A 188 -16.07 2.06 6.65
C LYS A 188 -15.90 3.14 7.73
N LYS A 189 -16.91 3.97 7.94
CA LYS A 189 -16.84 5.10 8.89
C LYS A 189 -17.05 4.73 10.37
N LYS A 190 -17.49 3.51 10.69
CA LYS A 190 -17.78 3.08 12.07
C LYS A 190 -16.67 2.20 12.66
N ILE A 191 -15.48 2.73 12.72
CA ILE A 191 -14.31 2.04 13.28
C ILE A 191 -14.02 2.63 14.66
N LYS A 192 -13.53 1.81 15.59
CA LYS A 192 -13.03 2.25 16.90
C LYS A 192 -11.53 2.52 16.79
N SER A 193 -11.10 3.65 17.32
CA SER A 193 -9.66 3.95 17.39
C SER A 193 -9.00 3.12 18.48
N ILE A 194 -7.96 2.40 18.12
CA ILE A 194 -7.12 1.63 19.04
C ILE A 194 -5.65 1.93 18.81
N SER A 195 -4.83 1.59 19.76
CA SER A 195 -3.37 1.60 19.64
C SER A 195 -2.85 0.21 20.03
N PHE A 196 -1.97 -0.34 19.22
CA PHE A 196 -1.38 -1.65 19.46
C PHE A 196 0.10 -1.56 19.85
N PHE A 197 0.85 -0.67 19.19
CA PHE A 197 2.28 -0.49 19.46
C PHE A 197 2.51 0.67 20.41
N LYS A 198 3.31 0.43 21.46
CA LYS A 198 3.59 1.43 22.51
C LYS A 198 4.59 2.52 22.08
N ASN A 199 5.51 2.18 21.14
CA ASN A 199 6.64 3.04 20.76
C ASN A 199 6.39 3.75 19.42
N SER A 200 5.16 4.17 19.16
CA SER A 200 4.86 4.94 17.96
C SER A 200 5.44 6.35 18.08
N ILE A 201 6.07 6.81 16.99
CA ILE A 201 6.59 8.16 16.88
C ILE A 201 5.65 9.06 16.07
N GLU A 202 5.86 10.38 16.17
CA GLU A 202 5.11 11.35 15.39
C GLU A 202 5.77 11.62 14.02
N PRO A 203 5.02 11.97 12.97
CA PRO A 203 5.57 12.28 11.65
C PRO A 203 6.70 13.33 11.71
N LYS A 204 6.61 14.33 12.59
CA LYS A 204 7.63 15.35 12.78
C LYS A 204 9.03 14.82 13.12
N ASN A 205 9.11 13.61 13.67
CA ASN A 205 10.40 13.01 14.04
C ASN A 205 11.26 12.63 12.82
N ILE A 206 10.64 12.51 11.64
CA ILE A 206 11.32 12.24 10.37
C ILE A 206 11.53 13.47 9.51
N LEU A 207 11.17 14.66 10.00
CA LEU A 207 11.37 15.93 9.28
C LEU A 207 12.86 16.24 9.12
N PRO A 208 13.31 16.76 7.96
CA PRO A 208 14.68 17.24 7.78
C PRO A 208 15.08 18.27 8.81
N LYS A 209 16.31 18.17 9.34
CA LYS A 209 16.81 19.08 10.37
C LYS A 209 16.98 20.54 9.87
N LYS A 210 17.30 20.73 8.57
CA LYS A 210 17.50 22.04 7.96
C LYS A 210 16.21 22.55 7.31
N ASN A 211 15.86 23.79 7.52
CA ASN A 211 14.60 24.42 7.08
C ASN A 211 14.54 24.82 5.59
N TRP A 212 15.40 24.27 4.73
CA TRP A 212 15.42 24.58 3.30
C TRP A 212 14.10 24.26 2.59
N TYR A 213 13.35 23.27 3.08
CA TYR A 213 12.09 22.81 2.53
C TYR A 213 10.95 23.84 2.57
N LYS A 214 11.06 24.88 3.40
CA LYS A 214 10.04 25.94 3.48
C LYS A 214 9.77 26.61 2.12
N LYS A 215 10.76 26.62 1.21
CA LYS A 215 10.58 27.11 -0.16
C LYS A 215 9.64 26.22 -0.97
N PHE A 216 9.63 24.91 -0.72
CA PHE A 216 8.77 23.97 -1.43
C PHE A 216 7.30 24.06 -1.03
N GLU A 217 7.02 24.40 0.21
CA GLU A 217 5.65 24.53 0.73
C GLU A 217 4.80 25.55 -0.03
N LYS A 218 5.45 26.49 -0.72
CA LYS A 218 4.78 27.47 -1.59
C LYS A 218 4.26 26.84 -2.89
N TYR A 219 4.90 25.79 -3.38
CA TYR A 219 4.65 25.19 -4.69
C TYR A 219 4.03 23.81 -4.62
N TRP A 220 4.30 23.06 -3.54
CA TRP A 220 3.92 21.67 -3.40
C TRP A 220 2.98 21.49 -2.22
N LYS A 221 1.79 21.02 -2.52
CA LYS A 221 0.80 20.56 -1.53
C LYS A 221 0.70 19.06 -1.61
N VAL A 222 1.21 18.37 -0.58
CA VAL A 222 1.30 16.91 -0.55
C VAL A 222 0.04 16.35 0.08
N SER A 223 -0.95 16.00 -0.75
CA SER A 223 -2.16 15.31 -0.29
C SER A 223 -2.84 14.59 -1.46
N GLU A 224 -3.66 13.58 -1.15
CA GLU A 224 -4.49 12.89 -2.13
C GLU A 224 -5.46 13.85 -2.83
N ASN A 225 -6.07 14.77 -2.09
CA ASN A 225 -7.01 15.74 -2.62
C ASN A 225 -6.36 16.72 -3.60
N GLU A 226 -5.17 17.21 -3.30
CA GLU A 226 -4.44 18.10 -4.21
C GLU A 226 -4.00 17.36 -5.48
N SER A 227 -3.57 16.11 -5.37
CA SER A 227 -3.25 15.26 -6.53
C SER A 227 -4.47 15.08 -7.45
N LYS A 228 -5.67 14.88 -6.88
CA LYS A 228 -6.92 14.80 -7.65
C LYS A 228 -7.26 16.12 -8.36
N LYS A 229 -7.06 17.26 -7.70
CA LYS A 229 -7.26 18.57 -8.34
C LYS A 229 -6.33 18.77 -9.52
N VAL A 230 -5.06 18.39 -9.37
CA VAL A 230 -4.07 18.49 -10.46
C VAL A 230 -4.46 17.57 -11.62
N LEU A 231 -4.87 16.33 -11.32
CA LEU A 231 -5.32 15.37 -12.33
C LEU A 231 -6.57 15.88 -13.07
N ASN A 232 -7.57 16.35 -12.36
CA ASN A 232 -8.79 16.90 -12.98
C ASN A 232 -8.47 18.11 -13.87
N ASN A 233 -7.63 19.02 -13.41
CA ASN A 233 -7.19 20.15 -14.22
C ASN A 233 -6.42 19.71 -15.48
N LEU A 234 -5.62 18.66 -15.40
CA LEU A 234 -4.96 18.07 -16.56
C LEU A 234 -5.99 17.54 -17.56
N ILE A 235 -6.94 16.72 -17.10
CA ILE A 235 -7.96 16.08 -17.94
C ILE A 235 -8.85 17.14 -18.60
N GLU A 236 -9.33 18.12 -17.85
CA GLU A 236 -10.29 19.10 -18.32
C GLU A 236 -9.66 20.16 -19.26
N LYS A 237 -8.44 20.60 -18.98
CA LYS A 237 -7.87 21.79 -19.61
C LYS A 237 -6.62 21.54 -20.46
N ARG A 238 -5.78 20.57 -20.09
CA ARG A 238 -4.43 20.42 -20.69
C ARG A 238 -4.26 19.20 -21.59
N ILE A 239 -5.09 18.16 -21.41
CA ILE A 239 -4.91 16.91 -22.15
C ILE A 239 -5.10 17.10 -23.66
N LYS A 240 -5.92 18.08 -24.06
CA LYS A 240 -6.15 18.41 -25.47
C LYS A 240 -4.92 18.95 -26.19
N ASP A 241 -4.04 19.61 -25.43
CA ASP A 241 -2.83 20.24 -25.96
C ASP A 241 -1.60 19.34 -25.84
N TYR A 242 -1.75 18.15 -25.24
CA TYR A 242 -0.62 17.24 -24.94
C TYR A 242 0.05 16.65 -26.18
N GLY A 243 -0.58 16.68 -27.33
CA GLY A 243 -0.02 16.18 -28.61
C GLY A 243 0.52 17.28 -29.53
N THR A 244 0.41 18.55 -29.16
CA THR A 244 0.74 19.71 -30.02
C THR A 244 1.95 20.54 -29.54
N ALA A 245 2.65 20.07 -28.48
CA ALA A 245 3.82 20.75 -27.92
C ALA A 245 5.13 20.14 -28.40
#